data_b479bd60a8ae508efd8e76fc866fa76e
#
_entry.id   b479bd60a8ae508efd8e76fc866fa76e
#
_cell.length_a   1.000
_cell.length_b   1.000
_cell.length_c   1.000
_cell.angle_alpha   90.00
_cell.angle_beta   90.00
_cell.angle_gamma   90.00
#
_symmetry.space_group_name_H-M   'P 1'
#
loop_
_entity.id
_entity.type
_entity.pdbx_description
1 polymer ?
#
loop_
_entity_poly.entity_id
_entity_poly.type
_entity_poly.pdbx_seq_one_letter_code
_entity_poly.pdbx_strand_id
1 'polypeptide(L)'
;MDKLRGMETFIAVVECGSFTGAASRLGLSAVMVGKYIAQLETQLATRLLERNTRRQSLTDAGRVYFDEAKRVMEQVSIAESAVERLRLAPAGPLRVSAPTSFGASVIAPLTATFLQAWPAVRVELDLTNRMVDLVDEGFDLAIRIGEIHQEDLVARYLAPYRMVICAAPAYLARYGTPGRPEDLADHLCLSHTVWTARNEWRLPGMEGEVRWKRDAVLRCNDGYALRQAAIAGAGLLMQPEVLLADALASGSLVRVLEAWTPQPRPVHLLWRQDRRPLPKLTQFIAHLQQGMPDALATTRASE
;
A
#
# COMPACT_ATOMS: atom_id res chain seq x y z
N MET A 1 9.23 -9.08 38.84
CA MET A 1 8.33 -7.89 38.96
C MET A 1 8.42 -7.07 37.70
N ASP A 2 7.31 -6.59 37.20
CA ASP A 2 7.30 -5.59 36.13
C ASP A 2 7.90 -4.27 36.66
N LYS A 3 9.04 -3.85 36.08
CA LYS A 3 9.76 -2.64 36.51
C LYS A 3 8.91 -1.38 36.37
N LEU A 4 8.12 -1.28 35.31
CA LEU A 4 7.24 -0.14 35.07
C LEU A 4 6.15 -0.04 36.14
N ARG A 5 5.57 -1.17 36.52
CA ARG A 5 4.56 -1.22 37.62
C ARG A 5 5.17 -0.80 38.96
N GLY A 6 6.43 -1.16 39.21
CA GLY A 6 7.19 -0.73 40.40
C GLY A 6 7.41 0.78 40.43
N MET A 7 7.82 1.36 39.30
CA MET A 7 8.02 2.81 39.15
C MET A 7 6.71 3.58 39.32
N GLU A 8 5.65 3.14 38.65
CA GLU A 8 4.31 3.73 38.74
C GLU A 8 3.80 3.73 40.20
N THR A 9 3.97 2.59 40.90
CA THR A 9 3.55 2.47 42.30
C THR A 9 4.36 3.41 43.20
N PHE A 10 5.67 3.52 42.98
CA PHE A 10 6.54 4.41 43.78
C PHE A 10 6.16 5.87 43.57
N ILE A 11 5.98 6.31 42.31
CA ILE A 11 5.53 7.67 41.99
C ILE A 11 4.19 7.97 42.68
N ALA A 12 3.21 7.07 42.60
CA ALA A 12 1.92 7.24 43.25
C ALA A 12 2.02 7.35 44.78
N VAL A 13 2.90 6.58 45.44
CA VAL A 13 3.14 6.67 46.88
C VAL A 13 3.71 8.02 47.27
N VAL A 14 4.67 8.54 46.51
CA VAL A 14 5.31 9.85 46.75
C VAL A 14 4.29 10.98 46.57
N GLU A 15 3.54 10.97 45.48
CA GLU A 15 2.56 12.03 45.14
C GLU A 15 1.34 12.02 46.08
N CYS A 16 0.85 10.85 46.49
CA CYS A 16 -0.26 10.73 47.42
C CYS A 16 0.15 10.85 48.91
N GLY A 17 1.45 10.81 49.20
CA GLY A 17 1.99 10.91 50.56
C GLY A 17 1.66 9.73 51.47
N SER A 18 1.02 8.66 50.95
CA SER A 18 0.65 7.48 51.71
C SER A 18 0.43 6.25 50.84
N PHE A 19 0.67 5.05 51.41
CA PHE A 19 0.39 3.76 50.73
C PHE A 19 -1.13 3.58 50.48
N THR A 20 -1.96 4.06 51.37
CA THR A 20 -3.43 3.96 51.23
C THR A 20 -3.93 4.85 50.07
N GLY A 21 -3.41 6.08 49.98
CA GLY A 21 -3.76 7.00 48.90
C GLY A 21 -3.29 6.45 47.53
N ALA A 22 -2.06 5.92 47.45
CA ALA A 22 -1.55 5.26 46.26
C ALA A 22 -2.38 4.01 45.87
N ALA A 23 -2.78 3.22 46.89
CA ALA A 23 -3.62 2.04 46.67
C ALA A 23 -4.98 2.42 46.04
N SER A 24 -5.65 3.43 46.53
CA SER A 24 -6.91 3.94 45.99
C SER A 24 -6.73 4.45 44.54
N ARG A 25 -5.66 5.21 44.27
CA ARG A 25 -5.37 5.76 42.95
C ARG A 25 -5.09 4.66 41.89
N LEU A 26 -4.38 3.60 42.29
CA LEU A 26 -3.95 2.52 41.39
C LEU A 26 -4.93 1.33 41.34
N GLY A 27 -6.01 1.33 42.10
CA GLY A 27 -6.95 0.21 42.20
C GLY A 27 -6.30 -1.04 42.82
N LEU A 28 -5.37 -0.85 43.77
CA LEU A 28 -4.62 -1.92 44.44
C LEU A 28 -4.98 -1.96 45.94
N SER A 29 -4.58 -3.04 46.66
CA SER A 29 -4.58 -3.02 48.10
C SER A 29 -3.28 -2.37 48.66
N ALA A 30 -3.37 -1.74 49.83
CA ALA A 30 -2.19 -1.16 50.49
C ALA A 30 -1.04 -2.19 50.73
N VAL A 31 -1.42 -3.43 50.95
CA VAL A 31 -0.45 -4.57 51.06
C VAL A 31 0.28 -4.79 49.77
N MET A 32 -0.40 -4.74 48.63
CA MET A 32 0.24 -4.89 47.31
C MET A 32 1.14 -3.72 47.00
N VAL A 33 0.73 -2.48 47.29
CA VAL A 33 1.57 -1.29 47.19
C VAL A 33 2.87 -1.47 47.98
N GLY A 34 2.77 -1.89 49.26
CA GLY A 34 3.93 -2.16 50.11
C GLY A 34 4.84 -3.22 49.52
N LYS A 35 4.27 -4.28 48.97
CA LYS A 35 5.04 -5.36 48.30
C LYS A 35 5.81 -4.84 47.08
N TYR A 36 5.19 -4.03 46.23
CA TYR A 36 5.86 -3.43 45.06
C TYR A 36 7.01 -2.52 45.47
N ILE A 37 6.84 -1.67 46.47
CA ILE A 37 7.91 -0.81 46.99
C ILE A 37 9.05 -1.63 47.55
N ALA A 38 8.77 -2.63 48.39
CA ALA A 38 9.82 -3.50 48.97
C ALA A 38 10.61 -4.27 47.89
N GLN A 39 9.93 -4.75 46.85
CA GLN A 39 10.58 -5.41 45.73
C GLN A 39 11.45 -4.45 44.92
N LEU A 40 10.99 -3.21 44.70
CA LEU A 40 11.75 -2.16 44.00
C LEU A 40 13.02 -1.80 44.77
N GLU A 41 12.92 -1.55 46.09
CA GLU A 41 14.05 -1.25 46.96
C GLU A 41 15.06 -2.43 46.99
N THR A 42 14.55 -3.66 46.99
CA THR A 42 15.42 -4.87 46.92
C THR A 42 16.18 -4.91 45.58
N GLN A 43 15.51 -4.63 44.46
CA GLN A 43 16.18 -4.62 43.13
C GLN A 43 17.23 -3.54 43.01
N LEU A 44 17.01 -2.38 43.63
CA LEU A 44 17.93 -1.24 43.60
C LEU A 44 19.00 -1.35 44.70
N ALA A 45 18.91 -2.37 45.58
CA ALA A 45 19.76 -2.58 46.74
C ALA A 45 19.86 -1.33 47.65
N THR A 46 18.82 -0.48 47.64
CA THR A 46 18.76 0.74 48.44
C THR A 46 17.34 1.06 48.85
N ARG A 47 17.19 1.81 49.94
CA ARG A 47 15.90 2.31 50.38
C ARG A 47 15.57 3.61 49.64
N LEU A 48 14.32 3.74 49.19
CA LEU A 48 13.79 4.92 48.54
C LEU A 48 12.93 5.77 49.50
N LEU A 49 12.33 5.13 50.51
CA LEU A 49 11.45 5.77 51.48
C LEU A 49 12.00 5.63 52.90
N GLU A 50 11.94 6.73 53.65
CA GLU A 50 12.20 6.71 55.09
C GLU A 50 11.04 6.03 55.82
N ARG A 51 11.38 5.11 56.76
CA ARG A 51 10.40 4.44 57.61
C ARG A 51 10.13 5.29 58.83
N ASN A 52 9.34 6.35 58.71
CA ASN A 52 8.89 7.06 59.88
C ASN A 52 7.37 6.93 60.04
N THR A 53 6.90 6.64 61.27
CA THR A 53 5.50 6.26 61.55
C THR A 53 4.48 7.37 61.35
N ARG A 54 4.88 8.64 61.13
CA ARG A 54 4.00 9.78 61.01
C ARG A 54 3.97 10.49 59.65
N ARG A 55 5.02 10.37 58.83
CA ARG A 55 5.07 10.91 57.45
C ARG A 55 6.06 10.06 56.63
N GLN A 56 5.69 9.81 55.40
CA GLN A 56 6.58 9.24 54.42
C GLN A 56 7.46 10.34 53.83
N SER A 57 8.75 10.22 53.93
CA SER A 57 9.72 11.09 53.30
C SER A 57 10.64 10.30 52.39
N LEU A 58 11.13 10.95 51.34
CA LEU A 58 12.08 10.35 50.40
C LEU A 58 13.49 10.33 51.03
N THR A 59 14.23 9.25 50.82
CA THR A 59 15.69 9.25 50.97
C THR A 59 16.32 10.08 49.83
N ASP A 60 17.63 10.37 49.90
CA ASP A 60 18.36 10.98 48.79
C ASP A 60 18.29 10.13 47.52
N ALA A 61 18.47 8.80 47.67
CA ALA A 61 18.27 7.88 46.55
C ALA A 61 16.82 7.89 46.04
N GLY A 62 15.82 8.03 46.94
CA GLY A 62 14.43 8.16 46.59
C GLY A 62 14.12 9.41 45.75
N ARG A 63 14.72 10.56 46.08
CA ARG A 63 14.57 11.79 45.30
C ARG A 63 15.10 11.62 43.88
N VAL A 64 16.33 11.15 43.75
CA VAL A 64 16.93 10.90 42.44
C VAL A 64 16.10 9.92 41.63
N TYR A 65 15.72 8.81 42.26
CA TYR A 65 14.91 7.78 41.57
C TYR A 65 13.50 8.26 41.19
N PHE A 66 12.88 9.11 41.99
CA PHE A 66 11.57 9.70 41.69
C PHE A 66 11.60 10.52 40.40
N ASP A 67 12.58 11.39 40.26
CA ASP A 67 12.71 12.24 39.09
C ASP A 67 12.99 11.42 37.81
N GLU A 68 13.87 10.44 37.88
CA GLU A 68 14.16 9.57 36.75
C GLU A 68 12.99 8.61 36.43
N ALA A 69 12.30 8.07 37.43
CA ALA A 69 11.12 7.25 37.22
C ALA A 69 9.99 8.03 36.52
N LYS A 70 9.79 9.30 36.87
CA LYS A 70 8.83 10.16 36.15
C LYS A 70 9.18 10.35 34.68
N ARG A 71 10.46 10.58 34.37
CA ARG A 71 10.93 10.70 32.97
C ARG A 71 10.70 9.41 32.19
N VAL A 72 10.95 8.26 32.79
CA VAL A 72 10.69 6.95 32.13
C VAL A 72 9.19 6.79 31.85
N MET A 73 8.33 7.06 32.84
CA MET A 73 6.88 6.94 32.66
C MET A 73 6.33 7.93 31.61
N GLU A 74 6.90 9.14 31.53
CA GLU A 74 6.58 10.09 30.49
C GLU A 74 6.96 9.56 29.08
N GLN A 75 8.14 8.94 28.92
CA GLN A 75 8.51 8.30 27.65
C GLN A 75 7.60 7.13 27.29
N VAL A 76 7.15 6.34 28.24
CA VAL A 76 6.13 5.30 28.00
C VAL A 76 4.82 5.92 27.48
N SER A 77 4.33 6.95 28.14
CA SER A 77 3.11 7.67 27.73
C SER A 77 3.25 8.30 26.33
N ILE A 78 4.42 8.86 26.00
CA ILE A 78 4.72 9.40 24.66
C ILE A 78 4.68 8.28 23.61
N ALA A 79 5.26 7.13 23.90
CA ALA A 79 5.25 5.98 23.00
C ALA A 79 3.83 5.46 22.74
N GLU A 80 3.02 5.32 23.81
CA GLU A 80 1.62 4.90 23.70
C GLU A 80 0.78 5.91 22.92
N SER A 81 0.94 7.20 23.20
CA SER A 81 0.25 8.28 22.48
C SER A 81 0.65 8.39 21.02
N ALA A 82 1.90 8.04 20.69
CA ALA A 82 2.36 8.00 19.30
C ALA A 82 1.62 6.91 18.49
N VAL A 83 1.44 5.73 19.08
CA VAL A 83 0.66 4.64 18.47
C VAL A 83 -0.81 5.02 18.35
N GLU A 84 -1.38 5.66 19.39
CA GLU A 84 -2.79 6.08 19.38
C GLU A 84 -3.04 7.15 18.30
N ARG A 85 -2.16 8.11 18.12
CA ARG A 85 -2.26 9.11 17.03
C ARG A 85 -2.29 8.46 15.65
N LEU A 86 -1.50 7.41 15.41
CA LEU A 86 -1.54 6.64 14.17
C LEU A 86 -2.89 5.92 13.96
N ARG A 87 -3.66 5.71 15.02
CA ARG A 87 -4.98 5.07 14.98
C ARG A 87 -6.13 6.04 14.85
N LEU A 88 -5.95 7.32 15.18
CA LEU A 88 -7.01 8.34 15.15
C LEU A 88 -7.14 9.00 13.76
N ALA A 89 -6.03 9.13 13.01
CA ALA A 89 -6.03 9.75 11.70
C ALA A 89 -5.01 9.10 10.77
N PRO A 90 -5.23 9.17 9.43
CA PRO A 90 -4.24 8.70 8.46
C PRO A 90 -2.90 9.43 8.61
N ALA A 91 -1.85 8.71 8.97
CA ALA A 91 -0.50 9.26 9.11
C ALA A 91 0.58 8.17 8.94
N GLY A 92 1.81 8.60 8.65
CA GLY A 92 2.98 7.75 8.54
C GLY A 92 3.20 7.13 7.15
N PRO A 93 4.18 6.20 7.00
CA PRO A 93 4.52 5.59 5.73
C PRO A 93 3.45 4.58 5.29
N LEU A 94 3.16 4.56 3.99
CA LEU A 94 2.27 3.59 3.32
C LEU A 94 3.00 3.05 2.10
N ARG A 95 3.35 1.75 2.10
CA ARG A 95 4.05 1.09 1.01
C ARG A 95 3.08 0.35 0.11
N VAL A 96 3.06 0.74 -1.17
CA VAL A 96 2.10 0.25 -2.17
C VAL A 96 2.84 -0.32 -3.36
N SER A 97 2.51 -1.55 -3.76
CA SER A 97 3.02 -2.14 -5.00
C SER A 97 1.93 -2.19 -6.06
N ALA A 98 2.23 -1.74 -7.29
CA ALA A 98 1.27 -1.71 -8.39
C ALA A 98 1.90 -2.14 -9.72
N PRO A 99 1.11 -2.65 -10.70
CA PRO A 99 1.60 -2.94 -12.04
C PRO A 99 2.09 -1.65 -12.72
N THR A 100 3.20 -1.73 -13.45
CA THR A 100 3.91 -0.56 -13.98
C THR A 100 2.99 0.42 -14.71
N SER A 101 2.30 -0.02 -15.75
CA SER A 101 1.45 0.86 -16.56
C SER A 101 0.23 1.39 -15.79
N PHE A 102 -0.47 0.52 -15.06
CA PHE A 102 -1.66 0.91 -14.27
C PHE A 102 -1.26 1.80 -13.08
N GLY A 103 -0.16 1.48 -12.44
CA GLY A 103 0.41 2.26 -11.36
C GLY A 103 0.75 3.69 -11.78
N ALA A 104 1.44 3.83 -12.91
CA ALA A 104 1.84 5.14 -13.43
C ALA A 104 0.65 5.96 -13.93
N SER A 105 -0.26 5.34 -14.72
CA SER A 105 -1.33 6.08 -15.39
C SER A 105 -2.55 6.35 -14.50
N VAL A 106 -2.81 5.52 -13.47
CA VAL A 106 -4.03 5.59 -12.65
C VAL A 106 -3.72 5.80 -11.17
N ILE A 107 -2.85 4.95 -10.59
CA ILE A 107 -2.64 4.97 -9.14
C ILE A 107 -1.84 6.19 -8.70
N ALA A 108 -0.81 6.60 -9.45
CA ALA A 108 0.01 7.76 -9.09
C ALA A 108 -0.78 9.07 -9.07
N PRO A 109 -1.63 9.41 -10.07
CA PRO A 109 -2.53 10.56 -10.00
C PRO A 109 -3.49 10.52 -8.81
N LEU A 110 -4.13 9.37 -8.54
CA LEU A 110 -5.01 9.20 -7.38
C LEU A 110 -4.24 9.30 -6.06
N THR A 111 -2.99 8.83 -6.02
CA THR A 111 -2.13 9.01 -4.84
C THR A 111 -1.83 10.49 -4.60
N ALA A 112 -1.61 11.28 -5.65
CA ALA A 112 -1.36 12.71 -5.50
C ALA A 112 -2.55 13.45 -4.86
N THR A 113 -3.78 13.16 -5.27
CA THR A 113 -4.99 13.74 -4.66
C THR A 113 -5.22 13.24 -3.23
N PHE A 114 -4.89 11.98 -2.95
CA PHE A 114 -4.93 11.44 -1.59
C PHE A 114 -3.96 12.17 -0.64
N LEU A 115 -2.73 12.44 -1.08
CA LEU A 115 -1.72 13.14 -0.28
C LEU A 115 -2.10 14.60 0.01
N GLN A 116 -2.85 15.26 -0.89
CA GLN A 116 -3.40 16.59 -0.63
C GLN A 116 -4.42 16.57 0.51
N ALA A 117 -5.26 15.53 0.57
CA ALA A 117 -6.24 15.35 1.65
C ALA A 117 -5.60 14.88 2.97
N TRP A 118 -4.50 14.15 2.91
CA TRP A 118 -3.84 13.54 4.07
C TRP A 118 -2.33 13.82 4.10
N PRO A 119 -1.90 15.07 4.37
CA PRO A 119 -0.50 15.48 4.27
C PRO A 119 0.44 14.82 5.30
N ALA A 120 -0.10 14.18 6.33
CA ALA A 120 0.67 13.40 7.31
C ALA A 120 1.03 11.98 6.83
N VAL A 121 0.47 11.54 5.69
CA VAL A 121 0.82 10.26 5.05
C VAL A 121 1.98 10.46 4.08
N ARG A 122 2.85 9.46 3.99
CA ARG A 122 3.92 9.37 2.99
C ARG A 122 3.76 8.07 2.23
N VAL A 123 3.55 8.13 0.92
CA VAL A 123 3.37 6.94 0.09
C VAL A 123 4.68 6.59 -0.61
N GLU A 124 5.11 5.34 -0.45
CA GLU A 124 6.15 4.70 -1.27
C GLU A 124 5.45 3.80 -2.29
N LEU A 125 5.49 4.20 -3.57
CA LEU A 125 4.84 3.49 -4.66
C LEU A 125 5.89 2.72 -5.47
N ASP A 126 5.89 1.40 -5.35
CA ASP A 126 6.75 0.50 -6.13
C ASP A 126 5.99 -0.03 -7.35
N LEU A 127 6.46 0.33 -8.54
CA LEU A 127 5.84 -0.06 -9.81
C LEU A 127 6.54 -1.30 -10.37
N THR A 128 5.90 -2.46 -10.19
CA THR A 128 6.42 -3.73 -10.66
C THR A 128 5.33 -4.69 -11.10
N ASN A 129 5.62 -5.44 -12.18
CA ASN A 129 4.71 -6.49 -12.68
C ASN A 129 4.97 -7.87 -12.04
N ARG A 130 6.01 -8.00 -11.19
CA ARG A 130 6.24 -9.24 -10.44
C ARG A 130 5.23 -9.39 -9.31
N MET A 131 4.97 -10.61 -8.92
CA MET A 131 4.30 -10.86 -7.64
C MET A 131 5.24 -10.48 -6.50
N VAL A 132 4.73 -9.74 -5.52
CA VAL A 132 5.44 -9.37 -4.29
C VAL A 132 4.87 -10.15 -3.12
N ASP A 133 5.72 -10.46 -2.14
CA ASP A 133 5.26 -10.92 -0.85
C ASP A 133 5.01 -9.70 0.04
N LEU A 134 3.74 -9.52 0.46
CA LEU A 134 3.34 -8.37 1.28
C LEU A 134 4.01 -8.36 2.65
N VAL A 135 4.31 -9.55 3.20
CA VAL A 135 4.90 -9.69 4.53
C VAL A 135 6.40 -9.49 4.48
N ASP A 136 7.07 -10.31 3.67
CA ASP A 136 8.53 -10.35 3.63
C ASP A 136 9.12 -9.06 3.06
N GLU A 137 8.41 -8.43 2.11
CA GLU A 137 8.84 -7.17 1.49
C GLU A 137 8.25 -5.93 2.17
N GLY A 138 7.36 -6.11 3.15
CA GLY A 138 6.80 -5.03 3.96
C GLY A 138 5.87 -4.08 3.23
N PHE A 139 5.07 -4.56 2.27
CA PHE A 139 4.02 -3.77 1.62
C PHE A 139 2.74 -3.77 2.44
N ASP A 140 2.11 -2.60 2.56
CA ASP A 140 0.77 -2.44 3.17
C ASP A 140 -0.35 -2.84 2.20
N LEU A 141 -0.14 -2.60 0.89
CA LEU A 141 -1.11 -2.83 -0.18
C LEU A 141 -0.41 -3.29 -1.46
N ALA A 142 -0.96 -4.28 -2.14
CA ALA A 142 -0.60 -4.58 -3.52
C ALA A 142 -1.80 -4.45 -4.45
N ILE A 143 -1.56 -3.96 -5.66
CA ILE A 143 -2.54 -3.90 -6.74
C ILE A 143 -2.11 -4.90 -7.79
N ARG A 144 -3.01 -5.80 -8.19
CA ARG A 144 -2.67 -6.87 -9.14
C ARG A 144 -3.80 -7.11 -10.14
N ILE A 145 -3.43 -7.60 -11.33
CA ILE A 145 -4.33 -7.81 -12.46
C ILE A 145 -4.51 -9.30 -12.69
N GLY A 146 -5.76 -9.74 -12.80
CA GLY A 146 -6.16 -11.13 -13.07
C GLY A 146 -6.67 -11.85 -11.84
N GLU A 147 -6.77 -13.17 -11.95
CA GLU A 147 -7.23 -14.04 -10.87
C GLU A 147 -6.22 -14.07 -9.73
N ILE A 148 -6.73 -14.06 -8.51
CA ILE A 148 -5.93 -14.09 -7.27
C ILE A 148 -6.18 -15.43 -6.58
N HIS A 149 -5.10 -16.13 -6.26
CA HIS A 149 -5.12 -17.46 -5.64
C HIS A 149 -4.50 -17.48 -4.23
N GLN A 150 -4.33 -16.31 -3.59
CA GLN A 150 -3.73 -16.20 -2.25
C GLN A 150 -4.83 -16.16 -1.19
N GLU A 151 -4.94 -17.24 -0.40
CA GLU A 151 -5.99 -17.41 0.62
C GLU A 151 -5.76 -16.54 1.87
N ASP A 152 -4.52 -16.13 2.15
CA ASP A 152 -4.14 -15.35 3.33
C ASP A 152 -4.33 -13.83 3.17
N LEU A 153 -4.77 -13.38 2.00
CA LEU A 153 -4.96 -11.97 1.70
C LEU A 153 -6.44 -11.63 1.51
N VAL A 154 -6.80 -10.43 1.90
CA VAL A 154 -8.06 -9.84 1.48
C VAL A 154 -7.90 -9.36 0.05
N ALA A 155 -8.72 -9.87 -0.86
CA ALA A 155 -8.78 -9.44 -2.25
C ALA A 155 -10.08 -8.68 -2.49
N ARG A 156 -9.99 -7.44 -3.00
CA ARG A 156 -11.15 -6.64 -3.37
C ARG A 156 -11.03 -6.15 -4.80
N TYR A 157 -12.06 -6.38 -5.59
CA TYR A 157 -12.16 -5.85 -6.95
C TYR A 157 -12.10 -4.31 -6.95
N LEU A 158 -11.32 -3.75 -7.87
CA LEU A 158 -11.14 -2.32 -8.03
C LEU A 158 -11.70 -1.82 -9.37
N ALA A 159 -11.29 -2.43 -10.48
CA ALA A 159 -11.62 -1.94 -11.83
C ALA A 159 -11.41 -3.02 -12.91
N PRO A 160 -12.02 -2.86 -14.11
CA PRO A 160 -11.65 -3.66 -15.27
C PRO A 160 -10.35 -3.16 -15.89
N TYR A 161 -9.46 -4.07 -16.23
CA TYR A 161 -8.23 -3.79 -16.99
C TYR A 161 -8.45 -4.16 -18.46
N ARG A 162 -8.66 -3.15 -19.29
CA ARG A 162 -8.98 -3.31 -20.71
C ARG A 162 -7.73 -3.22 -21.57
N MET A 163 -7.68 -4.04 -22.60
CA MET A 163 -6.62 -4.02 -23.60
C MET A 163 -7.12 -3.41 -24.89
N VAL A 164 -6.26 -2.70 -25.58
CA VAL A 164 -6.52 -2.08 -26.90
C VAL A 164 -5.43 -2.52 -27.86
N ILE A 165 -5.81 -2.78 -29.10
CA ILE A 165 -4.87 -2.98 -30.22
C ILE A 165 -4.88 -1.69 -31.03
N CYS A 166 -3.69 -1.15 -31.34
CA CYS A 166 -3.55 0.11 -32.06
C CYS A 166 -2.26 0.16 -32.86
N ALA A 167 -2.18 1.12 -33.76
CA ALA A 167 -0.98 1.49 -34.51
C ALA A 167 -0.98 2.96 -34.89
N ALA A 168 0.17 3.49 -35.28
CA ALA A 168 0.26 4.83 -35.85
C ALA A 168 -0.44 4.90 -37.25
N PRO A 169 -1.13 6.00 -37.58
CA PRO A 169 -1.72 6.20 -38.93
C PRO A 169 -0.71 5.97 -40.06
N ALA A 170 0.52 6.43 -39.88
CA ALA A 170 1.59 6.25 -40.88
C ALA A 170 1.95 4.77 -41.11
N TYR A 171 1.91 3.94 -40.06
CA TYR A 171 2.10 2.50 -40.19
C TYR A 171 0.94 1.87 -40.97
N LEU A 172 -0.30 2.21 -40.63
CA LEU A 172 -1.51 1.68 -41.29
C LEU A 172 -1.58 2.10 -42.76
N ALA A 173 -1.17 3.32 -43.10
CA ALA A 173 -1.10 3.79 -44.48
C ALA A 173 -0.12 2.96 -45.33
N ARG A 174 0.95 2.45 -44.72
CA ARG A 174 2.00 1.67 -45.42
C ARG A 174 1.66 0.17 -45.49
N TYR A 175 1.09 -0.40 -44.45
CA TYR A 175 0.92 -1.85 -44.32
C TYR A 175 -0.54 -2.31 -44.36
N GLY A 176 -1.50 -1.37 -44.46
CA GLY A 176 -2.93 -1.65 -44.39
C GLY A 176 -3.45 -1.70 -42.96
N THR A 177 -4.78 -1.73 -42.83
CA THR A 177 -5.48 -1.85 -41.54
C THR A 177 -5.97 -3.29 -41.41
N PRO A 178 -5.56 -4.04 -40.36
CA PRO A 178 -6.05 -5.40 -40.17
C PRO A 178 -7.54 -5.37 -39.82
N GLY A 179 -8.36 -6.17 -40.52
CA GLY A 179 -9.79 -6.30 -40.30
C GLY A 179 -10.17 -7.46 -39.37
N ARG A 180 -9.29 -8.45 -39.25
CA ARG A 180 -9.49 -9.67 -38.47
C ARG A 180 -8.16 -10.17 -37.88
N PRO A 181 -8.17 -10.99 -36.79
CA PRO A 181 -6.98 -11.47 -36.14
C PRO A 181 -5.98 -12.20 -37.04
N GLU A 182 -6.47 -12.88 -38.07
CA GLU A 182 -5.65 -13.63 -39.03
C GLU A 182 -4.72 -12.72 -39.82
N ASP A 183 -5.15 -11.47 -40.09
CA ASP A 183 -4.37 -10.48 -40.83
C ASP A 183 -3.08 -10.07 -40.10
N LEU A 184 -3.00 -10.33 -38.77
CA LEU A 184 -1.78 -10.12 -37.99
C LEU A 184 -0.59 -10.91 -38.52
N ALA A 185 -0.83 -11.94 -39.33
CA ALA A 185 0.23 -12.70 -39.98
C ALA A 185 1.07 -11.81 -40.91
N ASP A 186 0.54 -10.77 -41.50
CA ASP A 186 1.18 -9.87 -42.44
C ASP A 186 1.66 -8.57 -41.81
N HIS A 187 1.43 -8.40 -40.50
CA HIS A 187 1.80 -7.20 -39.76
C HIS A 187 3.00 -7.37 -38.85
N LEU A 188 3.74 -6.27 -38.65
CA LEU A 188 4.76 -6.15 -37.64
C LEU A 188 4.10 -5.88 -36.27
N CYS A 189 4.41 -6.66 -35.25
CA CYS A 189 3.82 -6.50 -33.92
C CYS A 189 4.90 -6.24 -32.86
N LEU A 190 4.54 -5.44 -31.86
CA LEU A 190 5.35 -5.12 -30.69
C LEU A 190 4.88 -5.96 -29.51
N SER A 191 5.78 -6.48 -28.66
CA SER A 191 5.41 -7.38 -27.58
C SER A 191 6.00 -6.98 -26.24
N HIS A 192 5.19 -7.04 -25.21
CA HIS A 192 5.63 -6.85 -23.82
C HIS A 192 6.16 -8.17 -23.25
N THR A 193 7.36 -8.17 -22.66
CA THR A 193 8.02 -9.40 -22.19
C THR A 193 7.31 -10.09 -21.01
N VAL A 194 6.53 -9.35 -20.20
CA VAL A 194 5.76 -9.91 -19.08
C VAL A 194 4.61 -10.80 -19.53
N TRP A 195 4.10 -10.60 -20.75
CA TRP A 195 2.85 -11.21 -21.18
C TRP A 195 2.94 -12.66 -21.51
N THR A 196 4.12 -13.09 -21.95
CA THR A 196 4.28 -14.49 -22.32
C THR A 196 5.74 -14.94 -22.31
N ALA A 197 5.97 -16.08 -21.71
CA ALA A 197 7.14 -16.90 -22.06
C ALA A 197 7.09 -17.35 -23.54
N ARG A 198 6.00 -17.09 -24.28
CA ARG A 198 5.72 -17.61 -25.62
C ARG A 198 5.34 -16.54 -26.65
N ASN A 199 5.39 -15.24 -26.39
CA ASN A 199 5.06 -14.14 -27.33
C ASN A 199 3.68 -14.25 -28.02
N GLU A 200 2.67 -14.75 -27.36
CA GLU A 200 1.37 -14.99 -27.99
C GLU A 200 0.38 -13.89 -27.62
N TRP A 201 -0.10 -13.13 -28.59
CA TRP A 201 -1.37 -12.45 -28.45
C TRP A 201 -2.48 -13.49 -28.58
N ARG A 202 -3.40 -13.50 -27.63
CA ARG A 202 -4.57 -14.35 -27.62
C ARG A 202 -5.79 -13.49 -27.83
N LEU A 203 -6.39 -13.63 -29.00
CA LEU A 203 -7.55 -12.84 -29.40
C LEU A 203 -8.75 -13.74 -29.62
N PRO A 204 -9.99 -13.30 -29.29
CA PRO A 204 -11.17 -14.00 -29.72
C PRO A 204 -11.21 -14.01 -31.25
N GLY A 205 -11.55 -15.12 -31.85
CA GLY A 205 -11.73 -15.27 -33.28
C GLY A 205 -13.10 -15.87 -33.63
N MET A 206 -13.46 -15.96 -34.89
CA MET A 206 -14.78 -16.46 -35.33
C MET A 206 -14.99 -17.94 -34.96
N GLU A 207 -13.94 -18.74 -35.00
CA GLU A 207 -13.97 -20.19 -34.73
C GLU A 207 -13.27 -20.56 -33.40
N GLY A 208 -13.04 -19.58 -32.52
CA GLY A 208 -12.38 -19.78 -31.24
C GLY A 208 -11.20 -18.82 -31.03
N GLU A 209 -10.29 -19.17 -30.13
CA GLU A 209 -9.13 -18.32 -29.79
C GLU A 209 -8.08 -18.34 -30.92
N VAL A 210 -7.77 -17.18 -31.48
CA VAL A 210 -6.65 -16.97 -32.42
C VAL A 210 -5.42 -16.58 -31.64
N ARG A 211 -4.32 -17.27 -31.92
CA ARG A 211 -3.00 -17.03 -31.31
C ARG A 211 -2.03 -16.51 -32.33
N TRP A 212 -1.57 -15.28 -32.14
CA TRP A 212 -0.46 -14.79 -32.90
C TRP A 212 0.87 -15.29 -32.31
N LYS A 213 1.66 -16.01 -33.12
CA LYS A 213 2.87 -16.74 -32.67
C LYS A 213 4.17 -16.24 -33.30
N ARG A 214 4.13 -15.17 -34.09
CA ARG A 214 5.31 -14.66 -34.77
C ARG A 214 6.24 -13.94 -33.77
N ASP A 215 7.51 -13.84 -34.16
CA ASP A 215 8.49 -13.04 -33.43
C ASP A 215 8.12 -11.56 -33.54
N ALA A 216 8.04 -10.90 -32.39
CA ALA A 216 7.82 -9.46 -32.34
C ALA A 216 9.07 -8.73 -32.86
N VAL A 217 8.86 -7.69 -33.67
CA VAL A 217 9.97 -6.86 -34.19
C VAL A 217 10.64 -6.05 -33.10
N LEU A 218 9.93 -5.77 -32.00
CA LEU A 218 10.46 -5.18 -30.78
C LEU A 218 9.82 -5.85 -29.57
N ARG A 219 10.65 -6.24 -28.61
CA ARG A 219 10.26 -6.75 -27.31
C ARG A 219 10.80 -5.85 -26.21
N CYS A 220 9.96 -5.43 -25.29
CA CYS A 220 10.35 -4.60 -24.18
C CYS A 220 9.56 -4.98 -22.90
N ASN A 221 10.16 -4.79 -21.75
CA ASN A 221 9.50 -4.96 -20.45
C ASN A 221 8.83 -3.67 -19.93
N ASP A 222 8.81 -2.62 -20.74
CA ASP A 222 8.20 -1.36 -20.43
C ASP A 222 7.14 -0.99 -21.47
N GLY A 223 5.88 -0.80 -21.02
CA GLY A 223 4.75 -0.49 -21.89
C GLY A 223 4.83 0.91 -22.50
N TYR A 224 5.43 1.88 -21.79
CA TYR A 224 5.60 3.24 -22.29
C TYR A 224 6.60 3.28 -23.45
N ALA A 225 7.71 2.55 -23.34
CA ALA A 225 8.68 2.41 -24.42
C ALA A 225 8.05 1.79 -25.68
N LEU A 226 7.21 0.74 -25.49
CA LEU A 226 6.46 0.13 -26.61
C LEU A 226 5.46 1.11 -27.24
N ARG A 227 4.76 1.92 -26.42
CA ARG A 227 3.87 2.99 -26.89
C ARG A 227 4.63 3.98 -27.79
N GLN A 228 5.79 4.44 -27.36
CA GLN A 228 6.61 5.37 -28.15
C GLN A 228 7.06 4.75 -29.48
N ALA A 229 7.46 3.49 -29.49
CA ALA A 229 7.81 2.77 -30.70
C ALA A 229 6.61 2.63 -31.66
N ALA A 230 5.41 2.36 -31.14
CA ALA A 230 4.19 2.29 -31.94
C ALA A 230 3.83 3.65 -32.56
N ILE A 231 3.93 4.76 -31.81
CA ILE A 231 3.73 6.13 -32.29
C ILE A 231 4.73 6.44 -33.43
N ALA A 232 5.97 5.98 -33.31
CA ALA A 232 7.00 6.12 -34.34
C ALA A 232 6.77 5.21 -35.57
N GLY A 233 5.69 4.41 -35.59
CA GLY A 233 5.31 3.57 -36.72
C GLY A 233 6.03 2.20 -36.80
N ALA A 234 6.55 1.70 -35.68
CA ALA A 234 7.27 0.41 -35.67
C ALA A 234 6.36 -0.82 -35.84
N GLY A 235 5.05 -0.71 -35.60
CA GLY A 235 4.12 -1.84 -35.73
C GLY A 235 2.83 -1.71 -34.94
N LEU A 236 2.06 -2.79 -34.96
CA LEU A 236 0.87 -2.95 -34.11
C LEU A 236 1.26 -3.17 -32.65
N LEU A 237 0.50 -2.58 -31.75
CA LEU A 237 0.72 -2.67 -30.31
C LEU A 237 -0.57 -3.10 -29.60
N MET A 238 -0.48 -4.08 -28.72
CA MET A 238 -1.55 -4.43 -27.76
C MET A 238 -1.10 -4.05 -26.35
N GLN A 239 -1.74 -3.04 -25.76
CA GLN A 239 -1.41 -2.51 -24.43
C GLN A 239 -2.68 -2.07 -23.68
N PRO A 240 -2.59 -1.83 -22.36
CA PRO A 240 -3.71 -1.32 -21.60
C PRO A 240 -4.21 0.03 -22.11
N GLU A 241 -5.52 0.17 -22.18
CA GLU A 241 -6.20 1.40 -22.61
C GLU A 241 -5.71 2.63 -21.83
N VAL A 242 -5.55 2.50 -20.51
CA VAL A 242 -5.07 3.58 -19.62
C VAL A 242 -3.66 4.08 -19.96
N LEU A 243 -2.82 3.26 -20.55
CA LEU A 243 -1.48 3.66 -21.01
C LEU A 243 -1.54 4.38 -22.35
N LEU A 244 -2.53 4.08 -23.18
CA LEU A 244 -2.65 4.55 -24.56
C LEU A 244 -3.57 5.75 -24.71
N ALA A 245 -4.30 6.15 -23.66
CA ALA A 245 -5.38 7.13 -23.69
C ALA A 245 -5.00 8.42 -24.41
N ASP A 246 -3.91 9.07 -24.02
CA ASP A 246 -3.47 10.34 -24.63
C ASP A 246 -3.10 10.20 -26.11
N ALA A 247 -2.46 9.06 -26.47
CA ALA A 247 -2.06 8.80 -27.84
C ALA A 247 -3.25 8.47 -28.76
N LEU A 248 -4.28 7.83 -28.21
CA LEU A 248 -5.55 7.59 -28.90
C LEU A 248 -6.33 8.91 -29.06
N ALA A 249 -6.44 9.71 -27.99
CA ALA A 249 -7.12 11.00 -28.01
C ALA A 249 -6.49 11.99 -29.00
N SER A 250 -5.16 12.01 -29.08
CA SER A 250 -4.44 12.87 -30.02
C SER A 250 -4.43 12.35 -31.46
N GLY A 251 -4.94 11.15 -31.71
CA GLY A 251 -4.85 10.49 -33.02
C GLY A 251 -3.45 10.01 -33.41
N SER A 252 -2.47 10.09 -32.49
CA SER A 252 -1.12 9.56 -32.72
C SER A 252 -1.10 8.04 -32.83
N LEU A 253 -2.07 7.38 -32.21
CA LEU A 253 -2.42 5.97 -32.39
C LEU A 253 -3.91 5.85 -32.73
N VAL A 254 -4.25 4.87 -33.56
CA VAL A 254 -5.63 4.57 -33.97
C VAL A 254 -5.94 3.13 -33.57
N ARG A 255 -7.13 2.91 -33.03
CA ARG A 255 -7.63 1.57 -32.67
C ARG A 255 -7.81 0.72 -33.91
N VAL A 256 -7.45 -0.55 -33.81
CA VAL A 256 -7.71 -1.57 -34.80
C VAL A 256 -8.20 -2.84 -34.12
N LEU A 257 -8.90 -3.71 -34.85
CA LEU A 257 -9.40 -4.98 -34.33
C LEU A 257 -10.24 -4.84 -33.05
N GLU A 258 -11.05 -3.80 -32.94
CA GLU A 258 -11.81 -3.48 -31.69
C GLU A 258 -12.75 -4.60 -31.26
N ALA A 259 -13.41 -5.26 -32.23
CA ALA A 259 -14.28 -6.42 -31.97
C ALA A 259 -13.51 -7.66 -31.48
N TRP A 260 -12.19 -7.67 -31.58
CA TRP A 260 -11.33 -8.81 -31.33
C TRP A 260 -10.39 -8.60 -30.12
N THR A 261 -10.62 -7.58 -29.30
CA THR A 261 -9.83 -7.34 -28.10
C THR A 261 -10.11 -8.39 -27.02
N PRO A 262 -9.10 -8.77 -26.22
CA PRO A 262 -9.30 -9.70 -25.11
C PRO A 262 -10.34 -9.19 -24.11
N GLN A 263 -11.04 -10.10 -23.43
CA GLN A 263 -11.94 -9.76 -22.35
C GLN A 263 -11.18 -8.98 -21.24
N PRO A 264 -11.81 -7.97 -20.64
CA PRO A 264 -11.20 -7.22 -19.54
C PRO A 264 -10.82 -8.15 -18.38
N ARG A 265 -9.63 -7.94 -17.83
CA ARG A 265 -9.19 -8.67 -16.64
C ARG A 265 -9.50 -7.85 -15.38
N PRO A 266 -9.85 -8.48 -14.25
CA PRO A 266 -10.10 -7.75 -13.02
C PRO A 266 -8.79 -7.19 -12.45
N VAL A 267 -8.85 -5.96 -11.93
CA VAL A 267 -7.81 -5.39 -11.04
C VAL A 267 -8.27 -5.57 -9.61
N HIS A 268 -7.40 -6.07 -8.76
CA HIS A 268 -7.67 -6.29 -7.34
C HIS A 268 -6.73 -5.48 -6.46
N LEU A 269 -7.28 -5.00 -5.35
CA LEU A 269 -6.55 -4.53 -4.18
C LEU A 269 -6.31 -5.73 -3.27
N LEU A 270 -5.07 -5.92 -2.82
CA LEU A 270 -4.65 -7.04 -1.97
C LEU A 270 -3.96 -6.48 -0.73
N TRP A 271 -4.42 -6.89 0.45
CA TRP A 271 -3.78 -6.54 1.72
C TRP A 271 -3.99 -7.66 2.75
N ARG A 272 -3.22 -7.62 3.82
CA ARG A 272 -3.37 -8.58 4.92
C ARG A 272 -4.64 -8.32 5.71
N GLN A 273 -5.31 -9.39 6.09
CA GLN A 273 -6.40 -9.29 7.03
C GLN A 273 -5.87 -8.86 8.40
N ASP A 274 -6.25 -7.68 8.87
CA ASP A 274 -5.96 -7.20 10.21
C ASP A 274 -7.28 -6.94 10.94
N ARG A 275 -7.32 -7.33 12.24
CA ARG A 275 -8.48 -7.04 13.09
C ARG A 275 -8.67 -5.54 13.35
N ARG A 276 -7.59 -4.75 13.20
CA ARG A 276 -7.58 -3.30 13.42
C ARG A 276 -6.72 -2.62 12.35
N PRO A 277 -7.17 -2.55 11.10
CA PRO A 277 -6.40 -1.94 10.03
C PRO A 277 -6.16 -0.45 10.32
N LEU A 278 -4.96 0.03 10.00
CA LEU A 278 -4.59 1.43 10.23
C LEU A 278 -5.40 2.37 9.30
N PRO A 279 -5.82 3.55 9.78
CA PRO A 279 -6.58 4.52 9.00
C PRO A 279 -5.93 4.90 7.67
N LYS A 280 -4.60 5.00 7.59
CA LYS A 280 -3.87 5.28 6.35
C LYS A 280 -4.21 4.29 5.24
N LEU A 281 -4.31 3.00 5.55
CA LEU A 281 -4.63 1.95 4.57
C LEU A 281 -6.11 1.97 4.19
N THR A 282 -7.00 2.04 5.17
CA THR A 282 -8.46 2.02 4.93
C THR A 282 -8.91 3.24 4.13
N GLN A 283 -8.39 4.44 4.45
CA GLN A 283 -8.69 5.67 3.73
C GLN A 283 -8.08 5.66 2.32
N PHE A 284 -6.88 5.13 2.15
CA PHE A 284 -6.28 5.02 0.81
C PHE A 284 -7.07 4.05 -0.08
N ILE A 285 -7.49 2.89 0.45
CA ILE A 285 -8.36 1.95 -0.29
C ILE A 285 -9.68 2.62 -0.68
N ALA A 286 -10.33 3.33 0.25
CA ALA A 286 -11.57 4.04 -0.02
C ALA A 286 -11.39 5.12 -1.09
N HIS A 287 -10.30 5.89 -1.02
CA HIS A 287 -9.95 6.93 -1.99
C HIS A 287 -9.74 6.36 -3.40
N LEU A 288 -9.00 5.25 -3.51
CA LEU A 288 -8.82 4.56 -4.80
C LEU A 288 -10.16 4.09 -5.39
N GLN A 289 -11.03 3.51 -4.57
CA GLN A 289 -12.35 3.04 -5.02
C GLN A 289 -13.25 4.17 -5.48
N GLN A 290 -13.25 5.31 -4.78
CA GLN A 290 -14.06 6.48 -5.12
C GLN A 290 -13.56 7.19 -6.37
N GLY A 291 -12.25 7.36 -6.52
CA GLY A 291 -11.66 8.06 -7.66
C GLY A 291 -11.51 7.21 -8.92
N MET A 292 -11.70 5.88 -8.83
CA MET A 292 -11.49 4.99 -9.97
C MET A 292 -12.45 5.24 -11.14
N PRO A 293 -13.76 5.47 -10.96
CA PRO A 293 -14.67 5.77 -12.08
C PRO A 293 -14.21 6.98 -12.89
N ASP A 294 -13.81 8.07 -12.21
CA ASP A 294 -13.37 9.30 -12.86
C ASP A 294 -12.03 9.12 -13.58
N ALA A 295 -11.09 8.40 -12.96
CA ALA A 295 -9.80 8.09 -13.56
C ALA A 295 -9.92 7.26 -14.85
N LEU A 296 -10.89 6.33 -14.90
CA LEU A 296 -11.19 5.54 -16.10
C LEU A 296 -12.08 6.28 -17.12
N ALA A 297 -12.94 7.21 -16.68
CA ALA A 297 -13.78 8.03 -17.55
C ALA A 297 -12.93 9.05 -18.33
N THR A 298 -11.94 9.67 -17.69
CA THR A 298 -10.97 10.56 -18.35
C THR A 298 -10.26 9.86 -19.50
N THR A 299 -10.04 8.55 -19.38
CA THR A 299 -9.47 7.70 -20.42
C THR A 299 -10.43 7.52 -21.63
N ARG A 300 -11.77 7.66 -21.43
CA ARG A 300 -12.80 7.47 -22.46
C ARG A 300 -13.36 8.76 -23.04
N ALA A 301 -13.34 9.86 -22.28
CA ALA A 301 -13.90 11.15 -22.72
C ALA A 301 -13.12 11.80 -23.87
N SER A 302 -12.13 11.12 -24.40
CA SER A 302 -11.36 11.49 -25.58
C SER A 302 -11.88 10.80 -26.85
N GLU A 303 -13.03 10.14 -26.77
CA GLU A 303 -13.84 9.64 -27.91
C GLU A 303 -14.90 10.67 -28.31
#